data_f6e4f8c679dae7ece5f2f39bdfa3c59a
#
_entry.id   f6e4f8c679dae7ece5f2f39bdfa3c59a
#
_cell.length_a   1.000
_cell.length_b   1.000
_cell.length_c   1.000
_cell.angle_alpha   90.00
_cell.angle_beta   90.00
_cell.angle_gamma   90.00
#
_symmetry.space_group_name_H-M   'P 1'
#
loop_
_entity.id
_entity.type
_entity.pdbx_description
1 polymer ?
#
loop_
_entity_poly.entity_id
_entity_poly.type
_entity_poly.pdbx_seq_one_letter_code
_entity_poly.pdbx_strand_id
1 'polypeptide(L)'
;PGDKVRTLTTILKIVSGCDDESLQEITKVYNHIITAGTYQAQSVKVAEAAKVIENTQRDLNISLMNELAIIFDKMGIDTNAVLEAAGTKWNFLKFYPGLVGGHCIGVDPYYLLHKSKQLGIDPQVIAAGRRVNDFMPGFVAKRLIQTLIENGKNPGDCKVLVMGITFKENVSDIRNSKVADLIRELMDYSLNVHIVDVNASPNEVAHEYKLTLVDEISKNYDAVLVAVAHDEYKVLDMDYFKSIMNDDPVLF
;
A
#
# COMPACT_ATOMS: atom_id res chain seq x y z
N PRO A 1 -5.39 6.45 10.35
CA PRO A 1 -6.33 7.27 9.61
C PRO A 1 -7.33 6.39 8.85
N GLY A 2 -8.61 6.81 8.79
CA GLY A 2 -9.66 6.10 8.06
C GLY A 2 -10.35 4.94 8.79
N ASP A 3 -9.80 4.40 9.86
CA ASP A 3 -10.47 3.34 10.64
C ASP A 3 -11.56 3.97 11.53
N LYS A 4 -12.82 3.62 11.27
CA LYS A 4 -13.99 4.13 12.01
C LYS A 4 -14.33 3.28 13.24
N VAL A 5 -13.79 2.08 13.35
CA VAL A 5 -14.02 1.15 14.45
C VAL A 5 -12.93 1.27 15.51
N ARG A 6 -11.67 1.33 15.08
CA ARG A 6 -10.50 1.47 15.93
C ARG A 6 -10.11 2.94 16.07
N THR A 7 -10.81 3.64 16.95
CA THR A 7 -10.62 5.08 17.17
C THR A 7 -9.47 5.37 18.13
N LEU A 8 -9.14 6.65 18.28
CA LEU A 8 -8.13 7.10 19.25
C LEU A 8 -8.40 6.58 20.66
N THR A 9 -9.66 6.56 21.08
CA THR A 9 -10.08 6.21 22.45
C THR A 9 -10.21 4.71 22.70
N THR A 10 -10.48 3.92 21.63
CA THR A 10 -10.77 2.48 21.74
C THR A 10 -9.56 1.57 21.56
N ILE A 11 -8.37 2.13 21.27
CA ILE A 11 -7.12 1.41 21.13
C ILE A 11 -6.25 1.68 22.36
N LEU A 12 -5.76 0.61 23.02
CA LEU A 12 -4.76 0.69 24.08
C LEU A 12 -3.54 1.50 23.62
N LYS A 13 -3.09 2.47 24.42
CA LYS A 13 -1.93 3.32 24.11
C LYS A 13 -0.72 2.90 24.90
N ILE A 14 0.43 2.82 24.22
CA ILE A 14 1.72 2.67 24.88
C ILE A 14 2.16 4.07 25.32
N VAL A 15 2.47 4.20 26.63
CA VAL A 15 2.99 5.42 27.22
C VAL A 15 4.32 5.16 27.90
N SER A 16 5.18 6.16 27.96
CA SER A 16 6.49 6.09 28.65
C SER A 16 6.87 7.49 29.16
N GLY A 17 7.74 7.53 30.14
CA GLY A 17 8.32 8.76 30.70
C GLY A 17 9.83 8.67 30.76
N CYS A 18 10.50 9.81 30.96
CA CYS A 18 11.96 9.85 31.23
C CYS A 18 12.29 9.42 32.67
N ASP A 19 11.30 9.49 33.57
CA ASP A 19 11.32 9.07 34.96
C ASP A 19 9.92 8.61 35.39
N ASP A 20 9.80 8.09 36.63
CA ASP A 20 8.53 7.58 37.16
C ASP A 20 7.47 8.66 37.31
N GLU A 21 7.84 9.90 37.68
CA GLU A 21 6.93 11.01 37.86
C GLU A 21 6.28 11.39 36.52
N SER A 22 7.10 11.60 35.50
CA SER A 22 6.63 11.89 34.12
C SER A 22 5.76 10.74 33.58
N LEU A 23 6.11 9.48 33.83
CA LEU A 23 5.32 8.33 33.41
C LEU A 23 3.93 8.34 34.07
N GLN A 24 3.84 8.62 35.35
CA GLN A 24 2.56 8.68 36.07
C GLN A 24 1.68 9.83 35.57
N GLU A 25 2.26 11.00 35.35
CA GLU A 25 1.52 12.14 34.81
C GLU A 25 0.98 11.86 33.41
N ILE A 26 1.81 11.35 32.50
CA ILE A 26 1.41 10.98 31.15
C ILE A 26 0.31 9.92 31.19
N THR A 27 0.49 8.88 32.00
CA THR A 27 -0.51 7.81 32.17
C THR A 27 -1.85 8.36 32.63
N LYS A 28 -1.84 9.27 33.60
CA LYS A 28 -3.05 9.91 34.13
C LYS A 28 -3.78 10.72 33.05
N VAL A 29 -3.06 11.50 32.28
CA VAL A 29 -3.63 12.30 31.19
C VAL A 29 -4.26 11.41 30.11
N TYR A 30 -3.52 10.40 29.65
CA TYR A 30 -4.03 9.49 28.61
C TYR A 30 -5.21 8.66 29.08
N ASN A 31 -5.23 8.18 30.33
CA ASN A 31 -6.35 7.40 30.87
C ASN A 31 -7.66 8.22 31.00
N HIS A 32 -7.60 9.56 30.99
CA HIS A 32 -8.81 10.39 30.91
C HIS A 32 -9.47 10.35 29.53
N ILE A 33 -8.70 10.07 28.49
CA ILE A 33 -9.15 10.12 27.10
C ILE A 33 -9.33 8.70 26.52
N ILE A 34 -8.43 7.77 26.88
CA ILE A 34 -8.35 6.44 26.29
C ILE A 34 -9.16 5.44 27.13
N THR A 35 -10.34 5.08 26.63
CA THR A 35 -11.23 4.13 27.32
C THR A 35 -10.64 2.70 27.34
N ALA A 36 -9.80 2.35 26.36
CA ALA A 36 -9.08 1.07 26.31
C ALA A 36 -7.91 0.97 27.31
N GLY A 37 -7.57 2.09 27.99
CA GLY A 37 -6.47 2.17 28.93
C GLY A 37 -5.10 2.37 28.28
N THR A 38 -4.06 2.31 29.11
CA THR A 38 -2.66 2.51 28.73
C THR A 38 -1.79 1.34 29.12
N TYR A 39 -0.72 1.08 28.34
CA TYR A 39 0.38 0.18 28.68
C TYR A 39 1.61 1.03 28.99
N GLN A 40 2.14 0.91 30.22
CA GLN A 40 3.34 1.62 30.65
C GLN A 40 4.58 0.87 30.18
N ALA A 41 5.31 1.43 29.22
CA ALA A 41 6.56 0.86 28.76
C ALA A 41 7.71 1.20 29.71
N GLN A 42 8.66 0.28 29.85
CA GLN A 42 9.80 0.39 30.78
C GLN A 42 10.71 1.60 30.49
N SER A 43 10.70 2.10 29.26
CA SER A 43 11.47 3.28 28.86
C SER A 43 10.92 3.89 27.56
N VAL A 44 11.29 5.13 27.28
CA VAL A 44 10.99 5.80 25.99
C VAL A 44 11.52 4.97 24.81
N LYS A 45 12.74 4.41 24.93
CA LYS A 45 13.32 3.56 23.87
C LYS A 45 12.49 2.31 23.57
N VAL A 46 11.92 1.70 24.61
CA VAL A 46 11.04 0.52 24.46
C VAL A 46 9.74 0.91 23.75
N ALA A 47 9.14 2.04 24.14
CA ALA A 47 7.91 2.53 23.51
C ALA A 47 8.12 2.85 22.02
N GLU A 48 9.20 3.55 21.69
CA GLU A 48 9.58 3.87 20.31
C GLU A 48 9.84 2.61 19.47
N ALA A 49 10.63 1.67 20.02
CA ALA A 49 10.92 0.40 19.36
C ALA A 49 9.64 -0.41 19.10
N ALA A 50 8.72 -0.46 20.07
CA ALA A 50 7.44 -1.15 19.92
C ALA A 50 6.63 -0.60 18.72
N LYS A 51 6.62 0.73 18.53
CA LYS A 51 5.95 1.34 17.37
C LYS A 51 6.60 0.98 16.05
N VAL A 52 7.93 1.04 16.00
CA VAL A 52 8.70 0.72 14.78
C VAL A 52 8.52 -0.74 14.37
N ILE A 53 8.58 -1.69 15.34
CA ILE A 53 8.44 -3.11 15.01
C ILE A 53 7.02 -3.50 14.61
N GLU A 54 5.98 -2.83 15.10
CA GLU A 54 4.59 -3.04 14.66
C GLU A 54 4.47 -2.80 13.14
N ASN A 55 5.00 -1.68 12.65
CA ASN A 55 4.98 -1.34 11.24
C ASN A 55 5.92 -2.21 10.41
N THR A 56 7.11 -2.51 10.92
CA THR A 56 8.09 -3.39 10.26
C THR A 56 7.55 -4.81 10.09
N GLN A 57 6.88 -5.36 11.12
CA GLN A 57 6.25 -6.68 11.01
C GLN A 57 5.17 -6.70 9.91
N ARG A 58 4.35 -5.66 9.82
CA ARG A 58 3.32 -5.54 8.78
C ARG A 58 3.93 -5.47 7.39
N ASP A 59 4.97 -4.65 7.24
CA ASP A 59 5.74 -4.51 6.00
C ASP A 59 6.32 -5.87 5.54
N LEU A 60 6.93 -6.62 6.45
CA LEU A 60 7.51 -7.93 6.15
C LEU A 60 6.46 -8.98 5.80
N ASN A 61 5.31 -8.99 6.49
CA ASN A 61 4.23 -9.91 6.13
C ASN A 61 3.67 -9.61 4.75
N ILE A 62 3.52 -8.34 4.37
CA ILE A 62 3.11 -7.96 3.03
C ILE A 62 4.19 -8.33 2.00
N SER A 63 5.48 -8.13 2.32
CA SER A 63 6.57 -8.50 1.41
C SER A 63 6.61 -9.98 1.12
N LEU A 64 6.31 -10.84 2.10
CA LEU A 64 6.17 -12.28 1.87
C LEU A 64 5.02 -12.56 0.90
N MET A 65 3.86 -11.93 1.08
CA MET A 65 2.72 -12.12 0.15
C MET A 65 3.05 -11.61 -1.26
N ASN A 66 3.77 -10.50 -1.36
CA ASN A 66 4.24 -9.96 -2.63
C ASN A 66 5.20 -10.91 -3.34
N GLU A 67 6.17 -11.46 -2.62
CA GLU A 67 7.11 -12.45 -3.17
C GLU A 67 6.38 -13.72 -3.65
N LEU A 68 5.42 -14.21 -2.86
CA LEU A 68 4.56 -15.34 -3.25
C LEU A 68 3.74 -15.02 -4.50
N ALA A 69 3.19 -13.79 -4.62
CA ALA A 69 2.46 -13.38 -5.82
C ALA A 69 3.35 -13.41 -7.07
N ILE A 70 4.61 -12.95 -6.97
CA ILE A 70 5.59 -13.01 -8.06
C ILE A 70 5.90 -14.47 -8.45
N ILE A 71 6.08 -15.35 -7.47
CA ILE A 71 6.35 -16.78 -7.68
C ILE A 71 5.14 -17.45 -8.34
N PHE A 72 3.95 -17.25 -7.82
CA PHE A 72 2.73 -17.88 -8.32
C PHE A 72 2.33 -17.39 -9.72
N ASP A 73 2.57 -16.11 -10.02
CA ASP A 73 2.42 -15.59 -11.39
C ASP A 73 3.28 -16.40 -12.38
N LYS A 74 4.54 -16.67 -12.02
CA LYS A 74 5.44 -17.50 -12.86
C LYS A 74 5.04 -18.97 -12.94
N MET A 75 4.34 -19.47 -11.94
CA MET A 75 3.83 -20.84 -11.91
C MET A 75 2.46 -20.99 -12.59
N GLY A 76 1.82 -19.87 -12.98
CA GLY A 76 0.44 -19.87 -13.50
C GLY A 76 -0.60 -20.25 -12.45
N ILE A 77 -0.34 -19.93 -11.18
CA ILE A 77 -1.23 -20.24 -10.05
C ILE A 77 -1.88 -18.94 -9.57
N ASP A 78 -3.19 -18.98 -9.33
CA ASP A 78 -3.91 -17.86 -8.74
C ASP A 78 -3.52 -17.66 -7.26
N THR A 79 -2.87 -16.54 -6.99
CA THR A 79 -2.41 -16.17 -5.66
C THR A 79 -3.57 -16.07 -4.65
N ASN A 80 -4.71 -15.52 -5.05
CA ASN A 80 -5.85 -15.35 -4.16
C ASN A 80 -6.43 -16.71 -3.75
N ALA A 81 -6.57 -17.64 -4.69
CA ALA A 81 -7.03 -19.00 -4.38
C ALA A 81 -6.09 -19.72 -3.39
N VAL A 82 -4.77 -19.53 -3.51
CA VAL A 82 -3.80 -20.09 -2.54
C VAL A 82 -3.97 -19.46 -1.17
N LEU A 83 -4.11 -18.13 -1.10
CA LEU A 83 -4.25 -17.41 0.18
C LEU A 83 -5.59 -17.73 0.86
N GLU A 84 -6.66 -17.92 0.11
CA GLU A 84 -7.95 -18.39 0.63
C GLU A 84 -7.83 -19.79 1.23
N ALA A 85 -7.24 -20.73 0.50
CA ALA A 85 -7.02 -22.08 1.00
C ALA A 85 -6.13 -22.11 2.25
N ALA A 86 -5.00 -21.39 2.25
CA ALA A 86 -4.13 -21.27 3.42
C ALA A 86 -4.84 -20.61 4.61
N GLY A 87 -5.66 -19.59 4.33
CA GLY A 87 -6.45 -18.83 5.31
C GLY A 87 -7.53 -19.63 6.03
N THR A 88 -7.79 -20.89 5.62
CA THR A 88 -8.66 -21.82 6.35
C THR A 88 -7.99 -22.36 7.63
N LYS A 89 -6.67 -22.24 7.75
CA LYS A 89 -5.93 -22.69 8.93
C LYS A 89 -5.94 -21.63 10.02
N TRP A 90 -6.23 -22.02 11.24
CA TRP A 90 -6.37 -21.12 12.39
C TRP A 90 -5.11 -20.30 12.71
N ASN A 91 -3.94 -20.83 12.38
CA ASN A 91 -2.64 -20.19 12.65
C ASN A 91 -2.07 -19.40 11.46
N PHE A 92 -2.80 -19.32 10.33
CA PHE A 92 -2.37 -18.53 9.18
C PHE A 92 -2.76 -17.06 9.38
N LEU A 93 -1.78 -16.18 9.33
CA LEU A 93 -1.99 -14.74 9.41
C LEU A 93 -2.39 -14.20 8.04
N LYS A 94 -3.60 -13.65 7.93
CA LYS A 94 -4.14 -13.14 6.68
C LYS A 94 -3.54 -11.80 6.31
N PHE A 95 -2.59 -11.83 5.39
CA PHE A 95 -2.05 -10.69 4.65
C PHE A 95 -2.24 -10.94 3.16
N TYR A 96 -2.24 -9.87 2.38
CA TYR A 96 -2.46 -9.92 0.94
C TYR A 96 -1.36 -9.15 0.21
N PRO A 97 -1.05 -9.50 -1.05
CA PRO A 97 -0.15 -8.70 -1.88
C PRO A 97 -0.68 -7.28 -2.06
N GLY A 98 0.23 -6.32 -2.20
CA GLY A 98 -0.15 -4.95 -2.46
C GLY A 98 1.03 -3.98 -2.48
N LEU A 99 0.74 -2.76 -2.92
CA LEU A 99 1.70 -1.67 -2.93
C LEU A 99 1.82 -1.07 -1.52
N VAL A 100 3.02 -1.11 -0.94
CA VAL A 100 3.27 -0.63 0.43
C VAL A 100 3.81 0.80 0.39
N GLY A 101 2.89 1.75 0.51
CA GLY A 101 3.17 3.18 0.59
C GLY A 101 2.87 3.79 1.96
N GLY A 102 2.65 5.12 1.95
CA GLY A 102 2.36 5.90 3.14
C GLY A 102 3.59 6.26 3.96
N HIS A 103 3.37 7.03 5.02
CA HIS A 103 4.45 7.63 5.81
C HIS A 103 4.88 6.81 7.04
N CYS A 104 4.28 5.65 7.28
CA CYS A 104 4.64 4.77 8.40
C CYS A 104 5.17 3.42 7.92
N ILE A 105 4.32 2.57 7.32
CA ILE A 105 4.69 1.19 6.98
C ILE A 105 5.84 1.16 5.96
N GLY A 106 5.80 2.02 4.96
CA GLY A 106 6.86 2.13 3.95
C GLY A 106 8.12 2.85 4.41
N VAL A 107 8.14 3.49 5.58
CA VAL A 107 9.24 4.37 6.06
C VAL A 107 9.90 3.86 7.34
N ASP A 108 9.13 3.43 8.33
CA ASP A 108 9.67 2.99 9.64
C ASP A 108 10.74 1.88 9.53
N PRO A 109 10.61 0.88 8.62
CA PRO A 109 11.66 -0.11 8.43
C PRO A 109 13.01 0.50 8.03
N TYR A 110 13.02 1.62 7.28
CA TYR A 110 14.27 2.29 6.91
C TYR A 110 14.97 2.95 8.09
N TYR A 111 14.21 3.49 9.07
CA TYR A 111 14.83 3.97 10.31
C TYR A 111 15.54 2.85 11.05
N LEU A 112 14.92 1.67 11.11
CA LEU A 112 15.52 0.49 11.77
C LEU A 112 16.73 -0.02 10.97
N LEU A 113 16.66 -0.04 9.63
CA LEU A 113 17.80 -0.35 8.75
C LEU A 113 18.97 0.62 8.99
N HIS A 114 18.68 1.91 9.03
CA HIS A 114 19.70 2.93 9.27
C HIS A 114 20.36 2.75 10.64
N LYS A 115 19.54 2.57 11.68
CA LYS A 115 20.05 2.37 13.05
C LYS A 115 20.87 1.10 13.18
N SER A 116 20.46 0.01 12.57
CA SER A 116 21.21 -1.25 12.56
C SER A 116 22.59 -1.09 11.94
N LYS A 117 22.67 -0.39 10.79
CA LYS A 117 23.96 -0.11 10.12
C LYS A 117 24.89 0.74 10.99
N GLN A 118 24.35 1.72 11.72
CA GLN A 118 25.14 2.51 12.69
C GLN A 118 25.73 1.64 13.82
N LEU A 119 25.05 0.55 14.16
CA LEU A 119 25.48 -0.41 15.16
C LEU A 119 26.37 -1.54 14.60
N GLY A 120 26.73 -1.48 13.31
CA GLY A 120 27.51 -2.51 12.63
C GLY A 120 26.74 -3.80 12.33
N ILE A 121 25.40 -3.77 12.38
CA ILE A 121 24.54 -4.92 12.09
C ILE A 121 23.98 -4.78 10.68
N ASP A 122 24.06 -5.83 9.86
CA ASP A 122 23.42 -5.90 8.55
C ASP A 122 22.08 -6.66 8.67
N PRO A 123 20.93 -5.95 8.63
CA PRO A 123 19.62 -6.54 8.91
C PRO A 123 19.05 -7.21 7.65
N GLN A 124 19.40 -8.46 7.40
CA GLN A 124 19.09 -9.24 6.20
C GLN A 124 17.58 -9.32 5.90
N VAL A 125 16.77 -9.69 6.87
CA VAL A 125 15.32 -9.93 6.70
C VAL A 125 14.59 -8.64 6.36
N ILE A 126 14.84 -7.56 7.12
CA ILE A 126 14.17 -6.27 6.92
C ILE A 126 14.58 -5.68 5.56
N ALA A 127 15.88 -5.76 5.22
CA ALA A 127 16.38 -5.26 3.95
C ALA A 127 15.81 -6.04 2.76
N ALA A 128 15.68 -7.36 2.87
CA ALA A 128 15.09 -8.20 1.83
C ALA A 128 13.60 -7.84 1.63
N GLY A 129 12.83 -7.76 2.71
CA GLY A 129 11.41 -7.41 2.63
C GLY A 129 11.17 -6.04 1.98
N ARG A 130 11.98 -5.03 2.35
CA ARG A 130 11.89 -3.73 1.70
C ARG A 130 12.19 -3.78 0.21
N ARG A 131 13.22 -4.52 -0.21
CA ARG A 131 13.52 -4.68 -1.65
C ARG A 131 12.35 -5.30 -2.43
N VAL A 132 11.68 -6.30 -1.86
CA VAL A 132 10.49 -6.92 -2.48
C VAL A 132 9.37 -5.90 -2.62
N ASN A 133 9.02 -5.18 -1.54
CA ASN A 133 7.94 -4.19 -1.57
C ASN A 133 8.23 -3.03 -2.51
N ASP A 134 9.48 -2.55 -2.57
CA ASP A 134 9.88 -1.47 -3.47
C ASP A 134 9.93 -1.91 -4.95
N PHE A 135 10.08 -3.19 -5.21
CA PHE A 135 10.05 -3.76 -6.57
C PHE A 135 8.62 -3.88 -7.14
N MET A 136 7.60 -3.95 -6.30
CA MET A 136 6.22 -4.25 -6.72
C MET A 136 5.64 -3.28 -7.76
N PRO A 137 5.83 -1.95 -7.69
CA PRO A 137 5.32 -1.05 -8.73
C PRO A 137 5.81 -1.43 -10.13
N GLY A 138 7.12 -1.68 -10.28
CA GLY A 138 7.71 -2.11 -11.55
C GLY A 138 7.24 -3.49 -11.99
N PHE A 139 7.03 -4.42 -11.04
CA PHE A 139 6.49 -5.75 -11.35
C PHE A 139 5.06 -5.65 -11.92
N VAL A 140 4.17 -4.88 -11.27
CA VAL A 140 2.80 -4.69 -11.72
C VAL A 140 2.75 -4.00 -13.09
N ALA A 141 3.55 -2.94 -13.28
CA ALA A 141 3.64 -2.25 -14.57
C ALA A 141 4.08 -3.21 -15.69
N LYS A 142 5.15 -3.96 -15.44
CA LYS A 142 5.67 -4.94 -16.40
C LYS A 142 4.63 -6.02 -16.72
N ARG A 143 3.89 -6.50 -15.73
CA ARG A 143 2.87 -7.53 -15.92
C ARG A 143 1.71 -7.02 -16.78
N LEU A 144 1.24 -5.78 -16.52
CA LEU A 144 0.23 -5.14 -17.37
C LEU A 144 0.70 -5.01 -18.81
N ILE A 145 1.93 -4.54 -19.02
CA ILE A 145 2.52 -4.38 -20.35
C ILE A 145 2.63 -5.74 -21.07
N GLN A 146 3.07 -6.77 -20.38
CA GLN A 146 3.15 -8.14 -20.94
C GLN A 146 1.75 -8.61 -21.37
N THR A 147 0.73 -8.39 -20.55
CA THR A 147 -0.66 -8.76 -20.89
C THR A 147 -1.16 -7.99 -22.11
N LEU A 148 -0.85 -6.71 -22.26
CA LEU A 148 -1.18 -5.94 -23.46
C LEU A 148 -0.53 -6.51 -24.72
N ILE A 149 0.76 -6.88 -24.64
CA ILE A 149 1.51 -7.48 -25.75
C ILE A 149 0.96 -8.87 -26.10
N GLU A 150 0.65 -9.71 -25.09
CA GLU A 150 0.05 -11.03 -25.27
C GLU A 150 -1.31 -10.94 -26.00
N ASN A 151 -2.05 -9.84 -25.78
CA ASN A 151 -3.30 -9.51 -26.49
C ASN A 151 -3.06 -8.81 -27.84
N GLY A 152 -1.83 -8.81 -28.36
CA GLY A 152 -1.50 -8.25 -29.66
C GLY A 152 -1.46 -6.72 -29.72
N LYS A 153 -1.48 -6.02 -28.58
CA LYS A 153 -1.46 -4.56 -28.52
C LYS A 153 -0.03 -4.03 -28.43
N ASN A 154 0.24 -2.92 -29.11
CA ASN A 154 1.50 -2.19 -28.94
C ASN A 154 1.37 -1.21 -27.77
N PRO A 155 2.19 -1.35 -26.69
CA PRO A 155 2.07 -0.49 -25.50
C PRO A 155 2.10 1.01 -25.82
N GLY A 156 2.92 1.45 -26.77
CA GLY A 156 3.02 2.86 -27.15
C GLY A 156 1.75 3.46 -27.75
N ASP A 157 0.82 2.64 -28.22
CA ASP A 157 -0.47 3.06 -28.76
C ASP A 157 -1.62 2.86 -27.76
N CYS A 158 -1.35 2.25 -26.61
CA CYS A 158 -2.36 1.90 -25.62
C CYS A 158 -2.70 3.08 -24.71
N LYS A 159 -3.98 3.20 -24.43
CA LYS A 159 -4.55 4.12 -23.45
C LYS A 159 -4.95 3.36 -22.19
N VAL A 160 -4.38 3.72 -21.07
CA VAL A 160 -4.57 3.04 -19.77
C VAL A 160 -5.21 3.97 -18.76
N LEU A 161 -6.25 3.50 -18.07
CA LEU A 161 -6.83 4.19 -16.93
C LEU A 161 -6.28 3.58 -15.63
N VAL A 162 -5.69 4.41 -14.77
CA VAL A 162 -5.32 4.04 -13.40
C VAL A 162 -6.35 4.66 -12.45
N MET A 163 -7.04 3.82 -11.68
CA MET A 163 -8.06 4.23 -10.72
C MET A 163 -7.51 4.13 -9.29
N GLY A 164 -7.36 5.29 -8.64
CA GLY A 164 -6.76 5.46 -7.32
C GLY A 164 -5.28 5.83 -7.38
N ILE A 165 -4.90 6.88 -6.64
CA ILE A 165 -3.50 7.33 -6.46
C ILE A 165 -3.16 7.56 -4.98
N THR A 166 -4.14 7.49 -4.08
CA THR A 166 -3.88 7.56 -2.64
C THR A 166 -3.07 6.36 -2.16
N PHE A 167 -2.40 6.46 -1.00
CA PHE A 167 -1.57 5.36 -0.52
C PHE A 167 -2.38 4.15 -0.01
N LYS A 168 -3.67 4.34 0.25
CA LYS A 168 -4.63 3.27 0.61
C LYS A 168 -6.07 3.73 0.38
N GLU A 169 -6.99 2.77 0.47
CA GLU A 169 -8.42 2.99 0.26
C GLU A 169 -9.06 3.96 1.28
N ASN A 170 -10.04 4.73 0.80
CA ASN A 170 -10.94 5.59 1.58
C ASN A 170 -10.24 6.67 2.42
N VAL A 171 -9.11 7.17 1.93
CA VAL A 171 -8.41 8.33 2.49
C VAL A 171 -7.99 9.28 1.38
N SER A 172 -7.81 10.55 1.70
CA SER A 172 -7.30 11.57 0.77
C SER A 172 -5.77 11.68 0.74
N ASP A 173 -5.06 10.96 1.61
CA ASP A 173 -3.61 11.07 1.78
C ASP A 173 -2.87 10.40 0.63
N ILE A 174 -2.10 11.18 -0.12
CA ILE A 174 -1.31 10.72 -1.26
C ILE A 174 0.17 10.49 -0.91
N ARG A 175 0.62 10.88 0.28
CA ARG A 175 2.04 10.89 0.64
C ARG A 175 2.68 9.51 0.48
N ASN A 176 3.82 9.48 -0.25
CA ASN A 176 4.58 8.26 -0.51
C ASN A 176 3.73 7.12 -1.12
N SER A 177 2.80 7.47 -2.00
CA SER A 177 2.00 6.47 -2.70
C SER A 177 2.84 5.71 -3.72
N LYS A 178 2.87 4.40 -3.62
CA LYS A 178 3.56 3.53 -4.58
C LYS A 178 2.82 3.41 -5.92
N VAL A 179 1.58 3.87 -5.99
CA VAL A 179 0.86 4.00 -7.27
C VAL A 179 1.51 5.07 -8.15
N ALA A 180 2.05 6.15 -7.57
CA ALA A 180 2.78 7.15 -8.34
C ALA A 180 4.04 6.56 -9.02
N ASP A 181 4.74 5.65 -8.32
CA ASP A 181 5.89 4.93 -8.90
C ASP A 181 5.42 4.00 -10.04
N LEU A 182 4.33 3.26 -9.84
CA LEU A 182 3.70 2.42 -10.87
C LEU A 182 3.31 3.24 -12.11
N ILE A 183 2.69 4.41 -11.94
CA ILE A 183 2.30 5.27 -13.05
C ILE A 183 3.52 5.73 -13.85
N ARG A 184 4.60 6.11 -13.18
CA ARG A 184 5.86 6.49 -13.85
C ARG A 184 6.44 5.34 -14.65
N GLU A 185 6.49 4.13 -14.09
CA GLU A 185 6.90 2.93 -14.82
C GLU A 185 6.06 2.71 -16.08
N LEU A 186 4.74 2.87 -16.02
CA LEU A 186 3.88 2.75 -17.21
C LEU A 186 4.18 3.83 -18.25
N MET A 187 4.39 5.08 -17.81
CA MET A 187 4.72 6.19 -18.70
C MET A 187 6.11 6.03 -19.36
N ASP A 188 7.08 5.45 -18.66
CA ASP A 188 8.42 5.15 -19.20
C ASP A 188 8.35 4.14 -20.35
N TYR A 189 7.34 3.28 -20.38
CA TYR A 189 7.02 2.40 -21.53
C TYR A 189 6.13 3.08 -22.60
N SER A 190 5.98 4.39 -22.54
CA SER A 190 5.23 5.22 -23.49
C SER A 190 3.72 4.97 -23.54
N LEU A 191 3.13 4.36 -22.51
CA LEU A 191 1.67 4.25 -22.41
C LEU A 191 1.03 5.62 -22.18
N ASN A 192 -0.13 5.84 -22.79
CA ASN A 192 -0.96 7.01 -22.51
C ASN A 192 -1.78 6.78 -21.23
N VAL A 193 -1.27 7.26 -20.10
CA VAL A 193 -1.86 6.99 -18.77
C VAL A 193 -2.79 8.12 -18.35
N HIS A 194 -4.06 7.79 -18.14
CA HIS A 194 -5.04 8.63 -17.48
C HIS A 194 -5.19 8.19 -16.03
N ILE A 195 -5.32 9.14 -15.12
CA ILE A 195 -5.37 8.89 -13.67
C ILE A 195 -6.65 9.50 -13.12
N VAL A 196 -7.40 8.74 -12.34
CA VAL A 196 -8.57 9.22 -11.61
C VAL A 196 -8.49 8.77 -10.15
N ASP A 197 -8.92 9.64 -9.24
CA ASP A 197 -9.07 9.29 -7.83
C ASP A 197 -10.22 10.12 -7.22
N VAL A 198 -11.11 9.46 -6.51
CA VAL A 198 -12.31 10.09 -5.92
C VAL A 198 -12.00 10.80 -4.59
N ASN A 199 -10.86 10.54 -3.99
CA ASN A 199 -10.47 11.07 -2.68
C ASN A 199 -9.25 11.99 -2.72
N ALA A 200 -8.40 11.89 -3.76
CA ALA A 200 -7.18 12.68 -3.87
C ALA A 200 -7.47 14.10 -4.35
N SER A 201 -6.74 15.07 -3.83
CA SER A 201 -6.76 16.45 -4.32
C SER A 201 -5.95 16.59 -5.60
N PRO A 202 -6.54 17.03 -6.74
CA PRO A 202 -5.79 17.23 -7.99
C PRO A 202 -4.59 18.16 -7.84
N ASN A 203 -4.73 19.23 -7.02
CA ASN A 203 -3.65 20.18 -6.77
C ASN A 203 -2.49 19.56 -5.98
N GLU A 204 -2.78 18.71 -4.99
CA GLU A 204 -1.75 18.00 -4.22
C GLU A 204 -1.03 16.98 -5.09
N VAL A 205 -1.75 16.21 -5.92
CA VAL A 205 -1.17 15.26 -6.88
C VAL A 205 -0.25 15.97 -7.87
N ALA A 206 -0.69 17.10 -8.44
CA ALA A 206 0.12 17.90 -9.35
C ALA A 206 1.36 18.48 -8.66
N HIS A 207 1.23 18.94 -7.42
CA HIS A 207 2.34 19.51 -6.66
C HIS A 207 3.38 18.46 -6.29
N GLU A 208 2.93 17.33 -5.70
CA GLU A 208 3.80 16.28 -5.14
C GLU A 208 4.42 15.40 -6.23
N TYR A 209 3.60 14.93 -7.17
CA TYR A 209 4.03 13.92 -8.14
C TYR A 209 4.28 14.45 -9.53
N LYS A 210 3.87 15.69 -9.84
CA LYS A 210 3.86 16.25 -11.21
C LYS A 210 2.99 15.43 -12.16
N LEU A 211 1.94 14.81 -11.64
CA LEU A 211 0.93 14.06 -12.36
C LEU A 211 -0.38 14.84 -12.38
N THR A 212 -1.21 14.60 -13.38
CA THR A 212 -2.51 15.28 -13.54
C THR A 212 -3.62 14.25 -13.48
N LEU A 213 -4.61 14.48 -12.61
CA LEU A 213 -5.84 13.71 -12.62
C LEU A 213 -6.72 14.19 -13.78
N VAL A 214 -7.42 13.26 -14.45
CA VAL A 214 -8.44 13.63 -15.44
C VAL A 214 -9.72 14.04 -14.74
N ASP A 215 -10.40 15.07 -15.26
CA ASP A 215 -11.66 15.55 -14.71
C ASP A 215 -12.81 14.55 -14.98
N GLU A 216 -12.77 13.87 -16.13
CA GLU A 216 -13.78 12.89 -16.54
C GLU A 216 -13.14 11.63 -17.12
N ILE A 217 -13.73 10.48 -16.80
CA ILE A 217 -13.32 9.20 -17.38
C ILE A 217 -13.83 9.16 -18.84
N SER A 218 -12.90 9.09 -19.78
CA SER A 218 -13.21 8.97 -21.19
C SER A 218 -13.58 7.51 -21.54
N LYS A 219 -13.67 7.20 -22.82
CA LYS A 219 -13.90 5.84 -23.34
C LYS A 219 -12.68 5.33 -24.09
N ASN A 220 -12.79 4.07 -24.50
CA ASN A 220 -11.81 3.39 -25.35
C ASN A 220 -10.46 3.22 -24.65
N TYR A 221 -10.47 2.74 -23.40
CA TYR A 221 -9.27 2.30 -22.72
C TYR A 221 -8.89 0.88 -23.14
N ASP A 222 -7.62 0.65 -23.39
CA ASP A 222 -7.06 -0.67 -23.68
C ASP A 222 -6.86 -1.47 -22.41
N ALA A 223 -6.59 -0.78 -21.31
CA ALA A 223 -6.53 -1.38 -19.98
C ALA A 223 -7.10 -0.44 -18.91
N VAL A 224 -7.66 -1.03 -17.87
CA VAL A 224 -8.03 -0.36 -16.62
C VAL A 224 -7.33 -1.08 -15.47
N LEU A 225 -6.61 -0.31 -14.67
CA LEU A 225 -5.94 -0.77 -13.46
C LEU A 225 -6.59 -0.14 -12.23
N VAL A 226 -7.23 -0.94 -11.38
CA VAL A 226 -7.78 -0.49 -10.10
C VAL A 226 -6.68 -0.60 -9.04
N ALA A 227 -5.87 0.47 -8.92
CA ALA A 227 -4.68 0.49 -8.07
C ALA A 227 -5.00 0.71 -6.58
N VAL A 228 -6.11 1.38 -6.27
CA VAL A 228 -6.60 1.57 -4.90
C VAL A 228 -8.10 1.27 -4.86
N ALA A 229 -8.49 0.31 -4.03
CA ALA A 229 -9.86 -0.18 -3.96
C ALA A 229 -10.73 0.72 -3.04
N HIS A 230 -10.99 1.97 -3.47
CA HIS A 230 -11.97 2.84 -2.82
C HIS A 230 -13.37 2.20 -2.85
N ASP A 231 -14.20 2.50 -1.88
CA ASP A 231 -15.55 1.92 -1.81
C ASP A 231 -16.39 2.28 -3.04
N GLU A 232 -16.16 3.46 -3.62
CA GLU A 232 -16.77 3.91 -4.86
C GLU A 232 -16.39 3.04 -6.08
N TYR A 233 -15.20 2.44 -6.06
CA TYR A 233 -14.75 1.56 -7.14
C TYR A 233 -15.21 0.11 -6.94
N LYS A 234 -15.40 -0.34 -5.71
CA LYS A 234 -15.88 -1.71 -5.39
C LYS A 234 -17.32 -1.98 -5.85
N VAL A 235 -18.11 -0.91 -6.04
CA VAL A 235 -19.50 -1.04 -6.50
C VAL A 235 -19.62 -1.04 -8.03
N LEU A 236 -18.52 -0.81 -8.76
CA LEU A 236 -18.47 -0.85 -10.21
C LEU A 236 -18.49 -2.32 -10.68
N ASP A 237 -19.40 -2.62 -11.59
CA ASP A 237 -19.55 -3.94 -12.17
C ASP A 237 -18.80 -4.10 -13.50
N MET A 238 -18.81 -5.30 -14.03
CA MET A 238 -18.18 -5.60 -15.32
C MET A 238 -18.82 -4.86 -16.50
N ASP A 239 -20.08 -4.51 -16.41
CA ASP A 239 -20.78 -3.77 -17.48
C ASP A 239 -20.29 -2.32 -17.52
N TYR A 240 -20.02 -1.72 -16.35
CA TYR A 240 -19.36 -0.42 -16.30
C TYR A 240 -17.99 -0.46 -16.98
N PHE A 241 -17.11 -1.41 -16.61
CA PHE A 241 -15.78 -1.51 -17.21
C PHE A 241 -15.84 -1.73 -18.71
N LYS A 242 -16.71 -2.62 -19.20
CA LYS A 242 -16.93 -2.81 -20.64
C LYS A 242 -17.40 -1.55 -21.35
N SER A 243 -18.15 -0.66 -20.69
CA SER A 243 -18.66 0.58 -21.28
C SER A 243 -17.61 1.63 -21.57
N ILE A 244 -16.44 1.55 -20.88
CA ILE A 244 -15.33 2.49 -21.00
C ILE A 244 -14.11 1.91 -21.71
N MET A 245 -14.07 0.62 -21.94
CA MET A 245 -12.92 -0.10 -22.53
C MET A 245 -13.16 -0.44 -24.00
N ASN A 246 -12.09 -0.74 -24.71
CA ASN A 246 -12.09 -1.26 -26.08
C ASN A 246 -12.50 -2.73 -26.12
N ASP A 247 -12.60 -3.29 -27.34
CA ASP A 247 -12.65 -4.74 -27.54
C ASP A 247 -11.35 -5.39 -27.03
N ASP A 248 -11.44 -6.62 -26.47
CA ASP A 248 -10.34 -7.34 -25.83
C ASP A 248 -9.68 -6.53 -24.69
N PRO A 249 -10.46 -6.13 -23.67
CA PRO A 249 -9.99 -5.26 -22.61
C PRO A 249 -9.11 -6.01 -21.60
N VAL A 250 -8.12 -5.28 -21.03
CA VAL A 250 -7.32 -5.76 -19.89
C VAL A 250 -7.80 -5.06 -18.61
N LEU A 251 -8.50 -5.79 -17.75
CA LEU A 251 -8.83 -5.32 -16.41
C LEU A 251 -7.85 -5.92 -15.40
N PHE A 252 -7.20 -5.04 -14.62
CA PHE A 252 -6.12 -5.41 -13.73
C PHE A 252 -6.38 -4.95 -12.30
#